data_0d0fdd82f90a29cce2773588038d3c00
#
_entry.id   0d0fdd82f90a29cce2773588038d3c00
#
_cell.length_a   1.000
_cell.length_b   1.000
_cell.length_c   1.000
_cell.angle_alpha   90.00
_cell.angle_beta   90.00
_cell.angle_gamma   90.00
#
_symmetry.space_group_name_H-M   'P 1'
#
loop_
_entity.id
_entity.type
_entity.pdbx_description
1 polymer ?
#
loop_
_entity_poly.entity_id
_entity_poly.type
_entity_poly.pdbx_seq_one_letter_code
_entity_poly.pdbx_strand_id
1 'polypeptide(L)'
;MKKIVTWAAALLMAVSCGGGGAVSGPVDLSPWMGADSVYTFTVKDVSFTLAPVKAGTFAMGETLDMGRYRTPAIHQVILDGYAIGTTEVSQALWKAVMGSNPAPADVPAAPVTRVTYSDVQKFLKKLSKATGVPFRLPTEAEWEFAARQREGMSGGAWEWCSDLWADDLGNLLTVNPQGPETGEEHALRGGSDLEKNNKPITRKPMAATSKSGDVGLRLAVSTGESFQQELYDVLVENKVPRERYKTTELKPETFTVNGVTFEMLPVEGGTFMMGGTEQKSQSIREDELPLHEVTLDHFKIGKLEVTQALWEAVMGEVPYGNQGPEYPIGNVSWYDAQAFIRQLNALTGRKFRLPTEAEWEYAARGGKKTHGYIYAGSAYPQGVAQYGYDDMRTRPVSRYSPNELGAYDMSGNAWEWCQDRMGPYSSVAQRDPAGPASVRENDQVDPRVMRGGSVATTPDKCRVSNRGEFAPSRFRTTIGFRLTL
;
A
#
# COMPACT_ATOMS: atom_id res chain seq x y z
N MET A 1 -27.26 31.08 17.77
CA MET A 1 -26.48 31.83 16.78
C MET A 1 -25.00 31.57 17.01
N LYS A 2 -24.40 30.90 16.02
CA LYS A 2 -22.99 30.98 15.55
C LYS A 2 -21.86 30.96 16.60
N LYS A 3 -21.17 29.81 16.69
CA LYS A 3 -19.72 29.69 16.44
C LYS A 3 -19.35 28.19 16.50
N ILE A 4 -19.60 27.50 15.41
CA ILE A 4 -18.87 26.29 15.03
C ILE A 4 -18.16 26.72 13.77
N VAL A 5 -16.87 26.82 13.79
CA VAL A 5 -16.03 26.73 12.59
C VAL A 5 -14.55 26.73 13.00
N THR A 6 -13.80 25.84 12.39
CA THR A 6 -12.35 25.85 12.18
C THR A 6 -11.44 25.46 13.33
N TRP A 7 -11.30 24.12 13.47
CA TRP A 7 -10.11 23.54 14.09
C TRP A 7 -9.54 22.33 13.30
N ALA A 8 -9.90 22.17 12.03
CA ALA A 8 -9.35 21.08 11.19
C ALA A 8 -8.16 21.49 10.29
N ALA A 9 -7.82 22.78 10.23
CA ALA A 9 -6.74 23.26 9.36
C ALA A 9 -5.42 23.57 10.08
N ALA A 10 -5.35 23.40 11.40
CA ALA A 10 -4.18 23.82 12.19
C ALA A 10 -3.28 22.65 12.66
N LEU A 11 -3.61 21.40 12.36
CA LEU A 11 -2.78 20.25 12.80
C LEU A 11 -1.83 19.74 11.71
N LEU A 12 -1.83 20.33 10.52
CA LEU A 12 -0.90 20.02 9.43
C LEU A 12 0.37 20.89 9.40
N MET A 13 0.55 21.79 10.38
CA MET A 13 1.72 22.68 10.43
C MET A 13 2.60 22.54 11.68
N ALA A 14 2.43 21.49 12.48
CA ALA A 14 3.15 21.38 13.77
C ALA A 14 4.11 20.19 13.88
N VAL A 15 4.56 19.59 12.76
CA VAL A 15 5.70 18.65 12.78
C VAL A 15 6.75 19.09 11.78
N SER A 16 7.28 20.28 11.95
CA SER A 16 8.52 20.71 11.29
C SER A 16 9.23 21.76 12.14
N CYS A 17 9.82 21.33 13.24
CA CYS A 17 10.87 22.11 13.94
C CYS A 17 11.85 21.12 14.58
N GLY A 18 12.80 20.64 13.80
CA GLY A 18 13.97 19.89 14.25
C GLY A 18 15.01 19.86 13.13
N GLY A 19 16.04 20.61 13.25
CA GLY A 19 17.26 20.85 12.48
C GLY A 19 17.73 19.81 11.43
N GLY A 20 17.08 19.77 10.32
CA GLY A 20 17.55 19.13 9.08
C GLY A 20 17.01 19.94 7.93
N GLY A 21 17.79 20.23 6.90
CA GLY A 21 17.52 21.19 5.82
C GLY A 21 16.06 21.32 5.43
N ALA A 22 15.52 22.52 5.48
CA ALA A 22 14.13 22.84 5.21
C ALA A 22 13.68 22.15 3.92
N VAL A 23 12.72 21.22 4.02
CA VAL A 23 11.99 20.71 2.87
C VAL A 23 11.24 21.91 2.30
N SER A 24 11.70 22.42 1.18
CA SER A 24 11.04 23.51 0.47
C SER A 24 9.64 23.04 0.07
N GLY A 25 8.63 23.86 0.28
CA GLY A 25 7.25 23.53 -0.05
C GLY A 25 7.08 23.13 -1.52
N PRO A 26 5.94 22.58 -1.88
CA PRO A 26 5.66 22.12 -3.23
C PRO A 26 5.76 23.23 -4.25
N VAL A 27 6.25 22.89 -5.46
CA VAL A 27 6.45 23.78 -6.59
C VAL A 27 5.71 23.30 -7.82
N ASP A 28 5.07 24.22 -8.54
CA ASP A 28 4.55 23.95 -9.88
C ASP A 28 5.70 23.82 -10.87
N LEU A 29 5.93 22.61 -11.37
CA LEU A 29 6.95 22.29 -12.35
C LEU A 29 6.42 22.32 -13.81
N SER A 30 5.15 22.65 -14.03
CA SER A 30 4.55 22.68 -15.37
C SER A 30 5.34 23.51 -16.40
N PRO A 31 5.99 24.65 -16.03
CA PRO A 31 6.81 25.41 -16.98
C PRO A 31 8.00 24.65 -17.57
N TRP A 32 8.46 23.57 -16.92
CA TRP A 32 9.61 22.77 -17.37
C TRP A 32 9.21 21.42 -17.99
N MET A 33 7.90 21.14 -18.13
CA MET A 33 7.40 19.87 -18.68
C MET A 33 7.70 19.80 -20.17
N GLY A 34 8.49 18.81 -20.58
CA GLY A 34 8.77 18.47 -21.97
C GLY A 34 7.72 17.58 -22.63
N ALA A 35 7.80 17.41 -23.94
CA ALA A 35 6.89 16.57 -24.72
C ALA A 35 6.98 15.07 -24.36
N ASP A 36 8.10 14.65 -23.78
CA ASP A 36 8.39 13.30 -23.31
C ASP A 36 7.89 13.04 -21.89
N SER A 37 7.12 13.97 -21.33
CA SER A 37 6.55 13.91 -19.96
C SER A 37 7.61 13.88 -18.85
N VAL A 38 8.78 14.48 -19.09
CA VAL A 38 9.80 14.76 -18.06
C VAL A 38 10.03 16.28 -17.93
N TYR A 39 10.49 16.70 -16.77
CA TYR A 39 10.86 18.10 -16.52
C TYR A 39 12.31 18.32 -16.96
N THR A 40 12.54 19.29 -17.85
CA THR A 40 13.86 19.61 -18.39
C THR A 40 14.36 20.96 -17.87
N PHE A 41 15.55 20.96 -17.30
CA PHE A 41 16.23 22.14 -16.74
C PHE A 41 17.57 22.34 -17.43
N THR A 42 18.01 23.60 -17.52
CA THR A 42 19.31 23.94 -18.10
C THR A 42 20.05 24.95 -17.23
N VAL A 43 21.31 24.69 -16.94
CA VAL A 43 22.22 25.60 -16.23
C VAL A 43 23.52 25.70 -17.00
N LYS A 44 23.89 26.89 -17.48
CA LYS A 44 25.11 27.14 -18.27
C LYS A 44 25.32 26.08 -19.37
N ASP A 45 24.32 25.91 -20.23
CA ASP A 45 24.35 24.97 -21.37
C ASP A 45 24.39 23.49 -21.03
N VAL A 46 24.24 23.13 -19.74
CA VAL A 46 24.10 21.73 -19.30
C VAL A 46 22.65 21.46 -18.96
N SER A 47 22.02 20.59 -19.74
CA SER A 47 20.64 20.15 -19.49
C SER A 47 20.60 18.88 -18.66
N PHE A 48 19.58 18.75 -17.81
CA PHE A 48 19.28 17.58 -17.02
C PHE A 48 17.76 17.42 -16.83
N THR A 49 17.32 16.22 -16.55
CA THR A 49 15.89 15.90 -16.52
C THR A 49 15.47 15.25 -15.20
N LEU A 50 14.24 15.57 -14.78
CA LEU A 50 13.55 14.88 -13.69
C LEU A 50 12.27 14.28 -14.21
N ALA A 51 11.99 13.06 -13.78
CA ALA A 51 10.76 12.36 -14.10
C ALA A 51 9.74 12.55 -12.96
N PRO A 52 8.46 12.79 -13.27
CA PRO A 52 7.41 12.84 -12.27
C PRO A 52 7.17 11.46 -11.65
N VAL A 53 6.97 11.45 -10.34
CA VAL A 53 6.52 10.29 -9.57
C VAL A 53 5.23 10.71 -8.85
N LYS A 54 4.14 10.07 -9.18
CA LYS A 54 2.83 10.37 -8.59
C LYS A 54 2.79 9.99 -7.11
N ALA A 55 1.98 10.70 -6.34
CA ALA A 55 1.65 10.33 -4.98
C ALA A 55 1.17 8.86 -4.92
N GLY A 56 1.62 8.11 -3.93
CA GLY A 56 1.32 6.69 -3.88
C GLY A 56 1.71 6.00 -2.58
N THR A 57 1.48 4.70 -2.56
CA THR A 57 1.85 3.83 -1.44
C THR A 57 2.65 2.65 -1.94
N PHE A 58 3.57 2.15 -1.13
CA PHE A 58 4.30 0.93 -1.42
C PHE A 58 4.80 0.25 -0.15
N ALA A 59 5.10 -1.04 -0.26
CA ALA A 59 5.79 -1.78 0.79
C ALA A 59 7.30 -1.56 0.64
N MET A 60 7.90 -0.77 1.54
CA MET A 60 9.34 -0.52 1.57
C MET A 60 10.07 -1.68 2.22
N GLY A 61 11.21 -2.11 1.65
CA GLY A 61 11.99 -3.25 2.13
C GLY A 61 11.77 -4.53 1.32
N GLU A 62 12.32 -5.65 1.75
CA GLU A 62 12.22 -6.97 1.08
C GLU A 62 11.72 -8.06 2.02
N THR A 63 10.93 -9.01 1.48
CA THR A 63 10.38 -10.16 2.22
C THR A 63 11.30 -11.39 2.28
N LEU A 64 12.40 -11.41 1.56
CA LEU A 64 13.25 -12.59 1.47
C LEU A 64 14.10 -12.74 2.73
N ASP A 65 13.67 -13.67 3.60
CA ASP A 65 14.49 -14.24 4.66
C ASP A 65 15.60 -15.10 4.02
N MET A 66 16.71 -14.47 3.68
CA MET A 66 17.93 -15.12 3.19
C MET A 66 18.95 -15.33 4.31
N GLY A 67 18.50 -15.50 5.54
CA GLY A 67 19.29 -16.12 6.65
C GLY A 67 20.60 -15.45 7.08
N ARG A 68 21.09 -14.39 6.44
CA ARG A 68 22.38 -13.73 6.75
C ARG A 68 22.40 -12.20 6.66
N TYR A 69 21.36 -11.57 6.11
CA TYR A 69 21.27 -10.12 6.04
C TYR A 69 19.98 -9.68 6.72
N ARG A 70 20.08 -8.80 7.72
CA ARG A 70 18.94 -8.12 8.30
C ARG A 70 18.35 -7.20 7.23
N THR A 71 17.37 -7.70 6.48
CA THR A 71 16.51 -6.82 5.70
C THR A 71 15.61 -6.06 6.68
N PRO A 72 15.41 -4.75 6.51
CA PRO A 72 14.43 -4.01 7.29
C PRO A 72 13.07 -4.70 7.18
N ALA A 73 12.34 -4.76 8.27
CA ALA A 73 10.97 -5.27 8.23
C ALA A 73 10.18 -4.50 7.16
N ILE A 74 9.43 -5.23 6.33
CA ILE A 74 8.57 -4.57 5.35
C ILE A 74 7.55 -3.72 6.09
N HIS A 75 7.51 -2.45 5.74
CA HIS A 75 6.51 -1.52 6.24
C HIS A 75 5.90 -0.72 5.09
N GLN A 76 4.68 -0.27 5.31
CA GLN A 76 3.97 0.52 4.31
C GLN A 76 4.40 1.98 4.41
N VAL A 77 4.71 2.56 3.26
CA VAL A 77 5.04 3.97 3.12
C VAL A 77 4.02 4.65 2.20
N ILE A 78 3.59 5.83 2.60
CA ILE A 78 2.78 6.76 1.83
C ILE A 78 3.67 7.93 1.43
N LEU A 79 3.67 8.27 0.15
CA LEU A 79 4.44 9.40 -0.39
C LEU A 79 3.54 10.37 -1.14
N ASP A 80 3.75 11.65 -0.92
CA ASP A 80 3.26 12.71 -1.81
C ASP A 80 3.98 12.65 -3.16
N GLY A 81 3.46 13.36 -4.17
CA GLY A 81 4.07 13.42 -5.48
C GLY A 81 5.38 14.23 -5.47
N TYR A 82 6.35 13.75 -6.21
CA TYR A 82 7.65 14.40 -6.38
C TYR A 82 8.18 14.18 -7.80
N ALA A 83 9.24 14.87 -8.14
CA ALA A 83 10.01 14.58 -9.34
C ALA A 83 11.41 14.13 -8.94
N ILE A 84 11.97 13.14 -9.65
CA ILE A 84 13.29 12.58 -9.36
C ILE A 84 14.16 12.57 -10.62
N GLY A 85 15.45 12.84 -10.46
CA GLY A 85 16.43 12.82 -11.55
C GLY A 85 16.35 11.51 -12.36
N THR A 86 16.29 11.61 -13.68
CA THR A 86 16.31 10.45 -14.55
C THR A 86 17.68 9.74 -14.52
N THR A 87 18.73 10.48 -14.17
CA THR A 87 20.09 10.01 -13.95
C THR A 87 20.65 10.62 -12.66
N GLU A 88 21.79 10.11 -12.20
CA GLU A 88 22.61 10.79 -11.19
C GLU A 88 23.05 12.18 -11.71
N VAL A 89 23.47 13.05 -10.79
CA VAL A 89 24.07 14.34 -11.14
C VAL A 89 25.37 14.11 -11.87
N SER A 90 25.43 14.57 -13.13
CA SER A 90 26.64 14.42 -13.95
C SER A 90 27.78 15.37 -13.49
N GLN A 91 29.02 14.97 -13.82
CA GLN A 91 30.18 15.82 -13.61
C GLN A 91 30.07 17.17 -14.32
N ALA A 92 29.45 17.20 -15.51
CA ALA A 92 29.18 18.44 -16.24
C ALA A 92 28.26 19.37 -15.47
N LEU A 93 27.15 18.87 -14.97
CA LEU A 93 26.19 19.66 -14.18
C LEU A 93 26.84 20.15 -12.88
N TRP A 94 27.54 19.29 -12.18
CA TRP A 94 28.26 19.68 -10.96
C TRP A 94 29.26 20.80 -11.24
N LYS A 95 30.10 20.66 -12.28
CA LYS A 95 31.08 21.67 -12.69
C LYS A 95 30.44 23.00 -13.10
N ALA A 96 29.30 22.93 -13.81
CA ALA A 96 28.54 24.13 -14.20
C ALA A 96 28.06 24.93 -12.97
N VAL A 97 27.62 24.26 -11.92
CA VAL A 97 27.10 24.88 -10.69
C VAL A 97 28.21 25.27 -9.71
N MET A 98 29.18 24.38 -9.49
CA MET A 98 30.22 24.54 -8.45
C MET A 98 31.48 25.21 -8.95
N GLY A 99 31.76 25.17 -10.25
CA GLY A 99 32.95 25.72 -10.88
C GLY A 99 34.14 24.75 -10.93
N SER A 100 34.11 23.61 -10.28
CA SER A 100 35.15 22.59 -10.26
C SER A 100 34.54 21.19 -10.25
N ASN A 101 35.31 20.19 -10.68
CA ASN A 101 34.92 18.79 -10.66
C ASN A 101 35.76 18.03 -9.62
N PRO A 102 35.17 17.40 -8.58
CA PRO A 102 35.91 16.64 -7.57
C PRO A 102 36.28 15.20 -8.03
N ALA A 103 35.69 14.71 -9.11
CA ALA A 103 35.95 13.38 -9.64
C ALA A 103 37.40 13.25 -10.16
N PRO A 104 38.03 12.06 -10.09
CA PRO A 104 39.42 11.87 -10.48
C PRO A 104 39.67 11.95 -11.99
N ALA A 105 38.61 11.72 -12.80
CA ALA A 105 38.62 11.85 -14.26
C ALA A 105 37.51 12.79 -14.70
N ASP A 106 37.82 13.66 -15.65
CA ASP A 106 36.81 14.61 -16.23
C ASP A 106 36.05 13.89 -17.36
N VAL A 107 34.98 13.22 -16.98
CA VAL A 107 34.04 12.52 -17.89
C VAL A 107 32.67 13.20 -17.74
N PRO A 108 32.35 14.17 -18.61
CA PRO A 108 31.20 15.06 -18.40
C PRO A 108 29.85 14.35 -18.14
N ALA A 109 29.59 13.23 -18.80
CA ALA A 109 28.32 12.48 -18.65
C ALA A 109 28.34 11.50 -17.46
N ALA A 110 29.49 11.18 -16.90
CA ALA A 110 29.57 10.25 -15.76
C ALA A 110 29.02 10.91 -14.47
N PRO A 111 28.55 10.12 -13.50
CA PRO A 111 28.14 10.62 -12.18
C PRO A 111 29.27 11.39 -11.50
N VAL A 112 28.94 12.49 -10.84
CA VAL A 112 29.88 13.15 -9.95
C VAL A 112 30.04 12.29 -8.68
N THR A 113 31.30 12.05 -8.29
CA THR A 113 31.64 11.28 -7.09
C THR A 113 32.65 12.03 -6.24
N ARG A 114 33.08 11.46 -5.09
CA ARG A 114 33.96 12.08 -4.11
C ARG A 114 33.40 13.37 -3.50
N VAL A 115 32.11 13.40 -3.26
CA VAL A 115 31.39 14.49 -2.63
C VAL A 115 30.93 14.10 -1.22
N THR A 116 31.17 14.97 -0.24
CA THR A 116 30.60 14.84 1.10
C THR A 116 29.14 15.28 1.10
N TYR A 117 28.36 14.90 2.11
CA TYR A 117 26.99 15.39 2.29
C TYR A 117 26.94 16.94 2.32
N SER A 118 27.89 17.58 3.01
CA SER A 118 28.01 19.05 3.04
C SER A 118 28.28 19.65 1.66
N ASP A 119 29.06 19.01 0.81
CA ASP A 119 29.30 19.50 -0.56
C ASP A 119 28.03 19.40 -1.40
N VAL A 120 27.29 18.31 -1.23
CA VAL A 120 25.97 18.12 -1.87
C VAL A 120 24.99 19.22 -1.44
N GLN A 121 24.91 19.55 -0.16
CA GLN A 121 24.03 20.62 0.32
C GLN A 121 24.39 21.99 -0.29
N LYS A 122 25.70 22.29 -0.43
CA LYS A 122 26.16 23.53 -1.10
C LYS A 122 25.80 23.53 -2.57
N PHE A 123 25.93 22.39 -3.26
CA PHE A 123 25.53 22.23 -4.66
C PHE A 123 24.03 22.48 -4.83
N LEU A 124 23.18 21.81 -4.04
CA LEU A 124 21.73 21.97 -4.08
C LEU A 124 21.30 23.41 -3.86
N LYS A 125 21.89 24.11 -2.88
CA LYS A 125 21.61 25.52 -2.62
C LYS A 125 21.96 26.42 -3.81
N LYS A 126 23.10 26.19 -4.46
CA LYS A 126 23.53 26.95 -5.64
C LYS A 126 22.66 26.63 -6.88
N LEU A 127 22.33 25.36 -7.10
CA LEU A 127 21.48 24.90 -8.18
C LEU A 127 20.08 25.53 -8.03
N SER A 128 19.49 25.44 -6.84
CA SER A 128 18.17 26.02 -6.55
C SER A 128 18.16 27.54 -6.77
N LYS A 129 19.22 28.25 -6.38
CA LYS A 129 19.36 29.70 -6.65
C LYS A 129 19.46 29.99 -8.15
N ALA A 130 20.16 29.17 -8.92
CA ALA A 130 20.36 29.37 -10.35
C ALA A 130 19.10 29.13 -11.18
N THR A 131 18.24 28.20 -10.74
CA THR A 131 17.04 27.78 -11.48
C THR A 131 15.73 28.35 -10.93
N GLY A 132 15.72 28.83 -9.69
CA GLY A 132 14.49 29.21 -8.98
C GLY A 132 13.69 28.03 -8.45
N VAL A 133 14.17 26.76 -8.64
CA VAL A 133 13.49 25.54 -8.24
C VAL A 133 14.19 24.95 -7.01
N PRO A 134 13.47 24.57 -5.94
CA PRO A 134 14.05 24.08 -4.69
C PRO A 134 14.46 22.61 -4.79
N PHE A 135 15.59 22.35 -5.43
CA PHE A 135 16.17 21.00 -5.50
C PHE A 135 16.64 20.52 -4.14
N ARG A 136 16.43 19.24 -3.90
CA ARG A 136 16.83 18.52 -2.70
C ARG A 136 17.34 17.11 -3.03
N LEU A 137 17.85 16.40 -2.05
CA LEU A 137 18.00 14.94 -2.15
C LEU A 137 16.63 14.27 -2.05
N PRO A 138 16.44 13.08 -2.64
CA PRO A 138 15.31 12.24 -2.32
C PRO A 138 15.42 11.75 -0.88
N THR A 139 14.29 11.44 -0.25
CA THR A 139 14.29 10.60 0.94
C THR A 139 14.62 9.17 0.55
N GLU A 140 15.01 8.35 1.52
CA GLU A 140 15.29 6.93 1.32
C GLU A 140 14.06 6.19 0.74
N ALA A 141 12.87 6.54 1.23
CA ALA A 141 11.61 5.99 0.74
C ALA A 141 11.26 6.46 -0.69
N GLU A 142 11.44 7.74 -1.00
CA GLU A 142 11.23 8.25 -2.35
C GLU A 142 12.17 7.58 -3.35
N TRP A 143 13.44 7.40 -2.94
CA TRP A 143 14.43 6.72 -3.79
C TRP A 143 13.99 5.29 -4.12
N GLU A 144 13.60 4.49 -3.11
CA GLU A 144 13.17 3.11 -3.32
C GLU A 144 11.89 3.02 -4.13
N PHE A 145 10.91 3.88 -3.85
CA PHE A 145 9.64 3.91 -4.60
C PHE A 145 9.85 4.19 -6.09
N ALA A 146 10.69 5.16 -6.42
CA ALA A 146 11.06 5.45 -7.80
C ALA A 146 11.81 4.29 -8.45
N ALA A 147 12.76 3.68 -7.75
CA ALA A 147 13.57 2.58 -8.26
C ALA A 147 12.77 1.29 -8.54
N ARG A 148 11.64 1.10 -7.84
CA ARG A 148 10.71 0.00 -8.12
C ARG A 148 9.86 0.20 -9.36
N GLN A 149 9.74 1.45 -9.85
CA GLN A 149 8.92 1.81 -11.01
C GLN A 149 9.74 2.11 -12.26
N ARG A 150 11.08 2.22 -12.12
CA ARG A 150 11.96 2.69 -13.20
C ARG A 150 13.21 1.85 -13.26
N GLU A 151 13.54 1.40 -14.47
CA GLU A 151 14.83 0.79 -14.74
C GLU A 151 15.98 1.80 -14.67
N GLY A 152 17.19 1.31 -14.42
CA GLY A 152 18.43 2.11 -14.46
C GLY A 152 18.64 3.01 -13.24
N MET A 153 17.91 2.79 -12.15
CA MET A 153 18.15 3.51 -10.89
C MET A 153 19.18 2.82 -9.97
N SER A 154 19.47 1.55 -10.19
CA SER A 154 20.48 0.80 -9.40
C SER A 154 21.77 0.63 -10.19
N GLY A 155 22.92 0.72 -9.52
CA GLY A 155 24.25 0.73 -10.14
C GLY A 155 24.75 2.16 -10.41
N GLY A 156 25.86 2.29 -11.15
CA GLY A 156 26.53 3.57 -11.34
C GLY A 156 27.29 4.00 -10.08
N ALA A 157 26.70 4.87 -9.30
CA ALA A 157 27.22 5.31 -8.00
C ALA A 157 26.18 5.14 -6.89
N TRP A 158 26.63 4.89 -5.67
CA TRP A 158 25.80 5.07 -4.48
C TRP A 158 25.29 6.51 -4.41
N GLU A 159 24.07 6.69 -3.99
CA GLU A 159 23.41 7.99 -3.98
C GLU A 159 23.05 8.41 -2.54
N TRP A 160 23.50 9.61 -2.15
CA TRP A 160 23.09 10.23 -0.90
C TRP A 160 21.57 10.42 -0.86
N CYS A 161 20.92 9.98 0.23
CA CYS A 161 19.57 10.36 0.60
C CYS A 161 19.57 11.46 1.67
N SER A 162 18.43 12.15 1.83
CA SER A 162 18.28 13.17 2.88
C SER A 162 18.28 12.58 4.29
N ASP A 163 17.82 11.34 4.41
CA ASP A 163 17.58 10.65 5.67
C ASP A 163 18.88 10.37 6.43
N LEU A 164 18.85 10.58 7.72
CA LEU A 164 19.81 9.97 8.60
C LEU A 164 19.62 8.45 8.62
N TRP A 165 20.71 7.71 8.86
CA TRP A 165 20.67 6.26 8.88
C TRP A 165 19.91 5.69 10.06
N ALA A 166 19.07 4.69 9.81
CA ALA A 166 18.48 3.80 10.80
C ALA A 166 18.72 2.35 10.38
N ASP A 167 19.22 1.52 11.31
CA ASP A 167 19.37 0.06 11.08
C ASP A 167 18.00 -0.61 10.90
N ASP A 168 17.00 -0.14 11.64
CA ASP A 168 15.61 -0.59 11.55
C ASP A 168 14.71 0.58 11.14
N LEU A 169 14.00 0.42 10.04
CA LEU A 169 13.03 1.40 9.54
C LEU A 169 11.65 1.24 10.20
N GLY A 170 11.55 0.29 11.15
CA GLY A 170 10.29 -0.04 11.78
C GLY A 170 9.36 -0.88 10.89
N ASN A 171 8.19 -1.15 11.40
CA ASN A 171 7.15 -1.95 10.74
C ASN A 171 5.80 -1.22 10.66
N LEU A 172 5.79 0.08 10.97
CA LEU A 172 4.59 0.91 10.97
C LEU A 172 4.34 1.54 9.61
N LEU A 173 3.08 1.89 9.36
CA LEU A 173 2.73 2.78 8.26
C LEU A 173 3.35 4.16 8.53
N THR A 174 4.13 4.66 7.59
CA THR A 174 4.74 6.00 7.65
C THR A 174 4.28 6.86 6.47
N VAL A 175 4.14 8.16 6.73
CA VAL A 175 3.77 9.14 5.71
C VAL A 175 4.94 10.08 5.49
N ASN A 176 5.43 10.17 4.24
CA ASN A 176 6.57 10.99 3.85
C ASN A 176 7.75 10.87 4.83
N PRO A 177 8.25 9.65 5.15
CA PRO A 177 9.28 9.48 6.15
C PRO A 177 10.55 10.26 5.78
N GLN A 178 11.20 10.82 6.80
CA GLN A 178 12.42 11.63 6.67
C GLN A 178 13.61 10.98 7.40
N GLY A 179 13.46 9.72 7.83
CA GLY A 179 14.45 9.07 8.69
C GLY A 179 14.42 9.57 10.14
N PRO A 180 15.35 9.12 11.00
CA PRO A 180 15.45 9.55 12.38
C PRO A 180 15.87 11.02 12.50
N GLU A 181 15.49 11.67 13.61
CA GLU A 181 15.80 13.08 13.86
C GLU A 181 17.25 13.33 14.26
N THR A 182 17.95 12.32 14.72
CA THR A 182 19.32 12.39 15.21
C THR A 182 20.18 11.26 14.67
N GLY A 183 21.42 11.54 14.35
CA GLY A 183 22.40 10.58 13.82
C GLY A 183 23.62 11.29 13.23
N GLU A 184 24.67 10.53 12.96
CA GLU A 184 25.91 11.04 12.35
C GLU A 184 26.09 10.54 10.89
N GLU A 185 25.34 9.54 10.51
CA GLU A 185 25.39 8.90 9.20
C GLU A 185 24.10 9.15 8.42
N HIS A 186 24.23 9.24 7.10
CA HIS A 186 23.11 9.31 6.19
C HIS A 186 22.95 8.00 5.42
N ALA A 187 21.72 7.74 4.95
CA ALA A 187 21.44 6.61 4.08
C ALA A 187 22.00 6.83 2.68
N LEU A 188 22.60 5.78 2.13
CA LEU A 188 22.95 5.65 0.72
C LEU A 188 22.07 4.58 0.06
N ARG A 189 21.70 4.80 -1.18
CA ARG A 189 20.90 3.89 -1.99
C ARG A 189 21.52 3.60 -3.36
N GLY A 190 21.06 2.52 -4.01
CA GLY A 190 21.34 2.20 -5.41
C GLY A 190 22.49 1.22 -5.63
N GLY A 191 23.47 1.15 -4.74
CA GLY A 191 24.70 0.40 -5.01
C GLY A 191 25.58 1.11 -6.02
N SER A 192 26.72 0.51 -6.36
CA SER A 192 27.65 1.03 -7.35
C SER A 192 28.07 -0.07 -8.35
N ASP A 193 28.67 0.30 -9.47
CA ASP A 193 29.19 -0.64 -10.46
C ASP A 193 30.32 -1.55 -9.92
N LEU A 194 30.84 -1.21 -8.76
CA LEU A 194 31.84 -2.03 -8.07
C LEU A 194 31.22 -3.20 -7.28
N GLU A 195 29.89 -3.21 -7.14
CA GLU A 195 29.15 -4.20 -6.35
C GLU A 195 28.28 -5.11 -7.25
N LYS A 196 28.26 -6.42 -6.91
CA LYS A 196 27.63 -7.43 -7.79
C LYS A 196 26.11 -7.58 -7.65
N ASN A 197 25.47 -6.98 -6.61
CA ASN A 197 24.07 -7.22 -6.25
C ASN A 197 23.31 -5.92 -6.00
N ASN A 198 23.30 -5.03 -6.97
CA ASN A 198 22.56 -3.77 -6.88
C ASN A 198 21.06 -4.02 -7.10
N LYS A 199 20.25 -3.79 -6.07
CA LYS A 199 18.81 -3.90 -6.11
C LYS A 199 18.18 -2.60 -5.61
N PRO A 200 16.92 -2.31 -5.96
CA PRO A 200 16.20 -1.14 -5.44
C PRO A 200 16.20 -1.03 -3.91
N ILE A 201 16.29 -2.15 -3.21
CA ILE A 201 16.31 -2.23 -1.75
C ILE A 201 17.71 -2.09 -1.13
N THR A 202 18.78 -2.09 -1.94
CA THR A 202 20.16 -2.03 -1.44
C THR A 202 20.44 -0.70 -0.74
N ARG A 203 20.90 -0.74 0.50
CA ARG A 203 21.13 0.42 1.37
C ARG A 203 22.34 0.24 2.26
N LYS A 204 23.03 1.33 2.60
CA LYS A 204 24.13 1.36 3.58
C LYS A 204 24.29 2.73 4.25
N PRO A 205 24.88 2.81 5.45
CA PRO A 205 25.22 4.08 6.08
C PRO A 205 26.50 4.69 5.52
N MET A 206 26.61 6.00 5.62
CA MET A 206 27.87 6.73 5.43
C MET A 206 27.89 8.02 6.25
N ALA A 207 28.99 8.25 6.97
CA ALA A 207 29.17 9.48 7.73
C ALA A 207 29.13 10.72 6.82
N ALA A 208 28.42 11.77 7.25
CA ALA A 208 28.20 13.00 6.47
C ALA A 208 29.50 13.70 6.01
N THR A 209 30.60 13.48 6.73
CA THR A 209 31.94 14.02 6.43
C THR A 209 32.75 13.16 5.48
N SER A 210 32.34 11.93 5.24
CA SER A 210 33.05 10.99 4.39
C SER A 210 32.76 11.23 2.91
N LYS A 211 33.66 10.75 2.05
CA LYS A 211 33.52 10.76 0.61
C LYS A 211 34.17 9.52 0.00
N SER A 212 33.57 8.97 -1.03
CA SER A 212 34.07 7.80 -1.76
C SER A 212 34.09 8.03 -3.26
N GLY A 213 34.92 7.28 -3.97
CA GLY A 213 35.02 7.32 -5.43
C GLY A 213 33.80 6.76 -6.15
N ASP A 214 32.89 6.14 -5.42
CA ASP A 214 31.67 5.48 -5.89
C ASP A 214 30.40 6.04 -5.23
N VAL A 215 30.45 7.24 -4.62
CA VAL A 215 29.31 7.89 -3.98
C VAL A 215 29.04 9.26 -4.61
N GLY A 216 27.86 9.42 -5.16
CA GLY A 216 27.32 10.60 -5.81
C GLY A 216 25.95 10.99 -5.25
N LEU A 217 25.08 11.53 -6.11
CA LEU A 217 23.74 11.97 -5.72
C LEU A 217 22.77 11.98 -6.91
N ARG A 218 21.50 11.94 -6.58
CA ARG A 218 20.37 12.18 -7.50
C ARG A 218 19.52 13.34 -6.98
N LEU A 219 18.89 14.09 -7.88
CA LEU A 219 18.04 15.22 -7.52
C LEU A 219 16.61 14.80 -7.26
N ALA A 220 15.93 15.52 -6.36
CA ALA A 220 14.48 15.45 -6.19
C ALA A 220 13.89 16.85 -6.02
N VAL A 221 12.58 16.97 -6.29
CA VAL A 221 11.75 18.18 -6.07
C VAL A 221 10.35 17.75 -5.68
N SER A 222 9.75 18.37 -4.66
CA SER A 222 8.35 18.13 -4.29
C SER A 222 7.40 18.84 -5.25
N THR A 223 6.41 18.15 -5.83
CA THR A 223 5.53 18.68 -6.88
C THR A 223 4.20 19.23 -6.38
N GLY A 224 3.88 19.06 -5.08
CA GLY A 224 2.62 19.55 -4.50
C GLY A 224 1.42 18.64 -4.75
N GLU A 225 1.58 17.56 -5.47
CA GLU A 225 0.56 16.52 -5.52
C GLU A 225 0.53 15.84 -4.14
N SER A 226 -0.38 16.28 -3.27
CA SER A 226 -0.54 15.67 -1.96
C SER A 226 -1.23 14.32 -2.10
N PHE A 227 -0.87 13.42 -1.21
CA PHE A 227 -1.60 12.18 -1.00
C PHE A 227 -3.07 12.52 -0.70
N GLN A 228 -4.00 11.94 -1.47
CA GLN A 228 -5.41 12.30 -1.37
C GLN A 228 -5.92 12.01 0.05
N GLN A 229 -6.58 13.00 0.67
CA GLN A 229 -7.14 12.90 2.02
C GLN A 229 -8.07 11.68 2.16
N GLU A 230 -8.82 11.34 1.12
CA GLU A 230 -9.68 10.14 1.10
C GLU A 230 -8.90 8.85 1.34
N LEU A 231 -7.67 8.74 0.84
CA LEU A 231 -6.82 7.57 1.02
C LEU A 231 -6.21 7.54 2.43
N TYR A 232 -5.82 8.69 2.97
CA TYR A 232 -5.42 8.81 4.38
C TYR A 232 -6.56 8.38 5.31
N ASP A 233 -7.75 8.83 5.04
CA ASP A 233 -8.97 8.49 5.79
C ASP A 233 -9.20 6.96 5.81
N VAL A 234 -9.01 6.29 4.67
CA VAL A 234 -9.16 4.83 4.56
C VAL A 234 -8.02 4.07 5.26
N LEU A 235 -6.77 4.48 5.03
CA LEU A 235 -5.60 3.72 5.51
C LEU A 235 -5.30 3.97 6.98
N VAL A 236 -5.39 5.22 7.42
CA VAL A 236 -4.99 5.64 8.76
C VAL A 236 -6.18 5.76 9.70
N GLU A 237 -7.24 6.45 9.27
CA GLU A 237 -8.41 6.68 10.11
C GLU A 237 -9.50 5.60 10.00
N ASN A 238 -9.26 4.58 9.16
CA ASN A 238 -10.19 3.47 8.94
C ASN A 238 -11.61 3.91 8.54
N LYS A 239 -11.74 5.05 7.89
CA LYS A 239 -13.01 5.49 7.32
C LYS A 239 -13.39 4.62 6.12
N VAL A 240 -14.66 4.25 6.03
CA VAL A 240 -15.19 3.40 4.96
C VAL A 240 -16.01 4.26 4.01
N PRO A 241 -15.53 4.54 2.79
CA PRO A 241 -16.33 5.19 1.78
C PRO A 241 -17.49 4.26 1.37
N ARG A 242 -18.72 4.75 1.36
CA ARG A 242 -19.89 3.94 1.03
C ARG A 242 -20.72 4.61 -0.07
N GLU A 243 -21.10 3.83 -1.06
CA GLU A 243 -22.20 4.20 -1.94
C GLU A 243 -23.52 3.85 -1.24
N ARG A 244 -24.50 4.71 -1.34
CA ARG A 244 -25.84 4.47 -0.77
C ARG A 244 -26.81 4.06 -1.86
N TYR A 245 -27.47 2.95 -1.65
CA TYR A 245 -28.44 2.40 -2.59
C TYR A 245 -29.86 2.48 -2.02
N LYS A 246 -30.81 2.84 -2.89
CA LYS A 246 -32.23 2.60 -2.62
C LYS A 246 -32.56 1.14 -2.98
N THR A 247 -33.57 0.58 -2.35
CA THR A 247 -34.03 -0.80 -2.64
C THR A 247 -34.29 -1.04 -4.13
N THR A 248 -34.79 -0.04 -4.84
CA THR A 248 -35.07 -0.10 -6.29
C THR A 248 -33.82 -0.13 -7.17
N GLU A 249 -32.65 0.22 -6.61
CA GLU A 249 -31.35 0.25 -7.28
C GLU A 249 -30.55 -1.03 -7.01
N LEU A 250 -31.05 -1.89 -6.12
CA LEU A 250 -30.43 -3.15 -5.75
C LEU A 250 -30.65 -4.22 -6.82
N LYS A 251 -29.77 -4.23 -7.80
CA LYS A 251 -29.69 -5.25 -8.85
C LYS A 251 -28.24 -5.66 -9.05
N PRO A 252 -27.98 -6.87 -9.60
CA PRO A 252 -26.64 -7.25 -10.02
C PRO A 252 -26.05 -6.21 -10.97
N GLU A 253 -24.77 -5.93 -10.85
CA GLU A 253 -24.07 -4.97 -11.69
C GLU A 253 -22.78 -5.58 -12.20
N THR A 254 -22.56 -5.47 -13.51
CA THR A 254 -21.42 -6.04 -14.20
C THR A 254 -20.49 -4.93 -14.65
N PHE A 255 -19.20 -5.12 -14.42
CA PHE A 255 -18.12 -4.21 -14.78
C PHE A 255 -17.15 -4.91 -15.71
N THR A 256 -16.58 -4.17 -16.64
CA THR A 256 -15.49 -4.66 -17.50
C THR A 256 -14.31 -3.70 -17.46
N VAL A 257 -13.14 -4.21 -17.12
CA VAL A 257 -11.90 -3.45 -17.06
C VAL A 257 -10.84 -4.18 -17.89
N ASN A 258 -10.29 -3.50 -18.90
CA ASN A 258 -9.29 -4.05 -19.81
C ASN A 258 -9.64 -5.46 -20.35
N GLY A 259 -10.93 -5.66 -20.70
CA GLY A 259 -11.42 -6.93 -21.26
C GLY A 259 -11.81 -8.00 -20.23
N VAL A 260 -11.57 -7.79 -18.95
CA VAL A 260 -11.96 -8.71 -17.87
C VAL A 260 -13.26 -8.24 -17.22
N THR A 261 -14.22 -9.15 -17.13
CA THR A 261 -15.55 -8.86 -16.59
C THR A 261 -15.74 -9.49 -15.21
N PHE A 262 -16.35 -8.72 -14.29
CA PHE A 262 -16.71 -9.19 -12.96
C PHE A 262 -18.10 -8.67 -12.54
N GLU A 263 -18.72 -9.35 -11.59
CA GLU A 263 -20.11 -9.08 -11.18
C GLU A 263 -20.18 -8.74 -9.68
N MET A 264 -20.97 -7.71 -9.36
CA MET A 264 -21.31 -7.31 -8.00
C MET A 264 -22.76 -7.69 -7.70
N LEU A 265 -22.98 -8.46 -6.66
CA LEU A 265 -24.30 -8.94 -6.21
C LEU A 265 -24.94 -7.93 -5.25
N PRO A 266 -26.25 -7.68 -5.38
CA PRO A 266 -26.95 -6.83 -4.44
C PRO A 266 -27.14 -7.52 -3.11
N VAL A 267 -26.91 -6.81 -2.02
CA VAL A 267 -27.17 -7.25 -0.65
C VAL A 267 -28.17 -6.27 -0.02
N GLU A 268 -29.37 -6.74 0.20
CA GLU A 268 -30.38 -5.94 0.90
C GLU A 268 -30.00 -5.82 2.37
N GLY A 269 -29.78 -4.59 2.83
CA GLY A 269 -29.42 -4.33 4.23
C GLY A 269 -30.48 -4.77 5.22
N GLY A 270 -30.07 -4.98 6.43
CA GLY A 270 -30.94 -5.46 7.51
C GLY A 270 -30.18 -5.64 8.80
N THR A 271 -30.88 -6.14 9.81
CA THR A 271 -30.33 -6.42 11.13
C THR A 271 -30.07 -7.92 11.30
N PHE A 272 -28.91 -8.28 11.85
CA PHE A 272 -28.54 -9.67 12.14
C PHE A 272 -27.71 -9.77 13.43
N MET A 273 -27.60 -10.97 13.93
CA MET A 273 -26.70 -11.28 15.06
C MET A 273 -25.33 -11.69 14.52
N MET A 274 -24.33 -10.84 14.72
CA MET A 274 -22.95 -11.07 14.30
C MET A 274 -22.17 -11.81 15.39
N GLY A 275 -21.34 -12.77 14.96
CA GLY A 275 -20.52 -13.58 15.86
C GLY A 275 -20.90 -15.06 15.91
N GLY A 276 -20.25 -15.80 16.82
CA GLY A 276 -20.47 -17.23 17.00
C GLY A 276 -21.78 -17.53 17.72
N THR A 277 -22.62 -18.41 17.15
CA THR A 277 -23.79 -18.96 17.80
C THR A 277 -23.47 -20.31 18.44
N GLU A 278 -23.93 -20.53 19.70
CA GLU A 278 -23.80 -21.82 20.40
C GLU A 278 -24.60 -22.93 19.69
N GLN A 279 -24.17 -23.39 18.55
CA GLN A 279 -24.67 -24.64 18.02
C GLN A 279 -23.75 -25.79 18.45
N LYS A 280 -24.33 -26.77 19.08
CA LYS A 280 -23.84 -27.85 19.96
C LYS A 280 -22.65 -28.70 19.51
N SER A 281 -21.85 -28.34 18.51
CA SER A 281 -20.75 -29.21 18.03
C SER A 281 -19.51 -28.48 17.52
N GLN A 282 -19.40 -27.17 17.64
CA GLN A 282 -18.28 -26.44 17.04
C GLN A 282 -17.60 -25.51 18.05
N SER A 283 -16.29 -25.52 18.04
CA SER A 283 -15.45 -24.65 18.88
C SER A 283 -15.63 -23.20 18.48
N ILE A 284 -16.57 -22.49 19.12
CA ILE A 284 -16.64 -21.03 19.06
C ILE A 284 -15.40 -20.49 19.77
N ARG A 285 -14.72 -19.56 19.16
CA ARG A 285 -13.56 -18.91 19.75
C ARG A 285 -13.99 -17.68 20.56
N GLU A 286 -13.20 -17.32 21.53
CA GLU A 286 -13.45 -16.12 22.34
C GLU A 286 -13.57 -14.82 21.53
N ASP A 287 -12.80 -14.73 20.41
CA ASP A 287 -12.82 -13.60 19.51
C ASP A 287 -14.07 -13.50 18.59
N GLU A 288 -14.90 -14.56 18.57
CA GLU A 288 -16.21 -14.58 17.92
C GLU A 288 -17.34 -14.08 18.85
N LEU A 289 -17.00 -13.71 20.09
CA LEU A 289 -17.95 -13.27 21.13
C LEU A 289 -17.67 -11.81 21.55
N PRO A 290 -18.66 -11.12 22.12
CA PRO A 290 -20.06 -11.54 22.30
C PRO A 290 -20.84 -11.54 20.98
N LEU A 291 -21.85 -12.40 20.91
CA LEU A 291 -22.89 -12.30 19.88
C LEU A 291 -23.61 -10.95 20.07
N HIS A 292 -23.70 -10.15 19.03
CA HIS A 292 -24.25 -8.79 19.11
C HIS A 292 -25.04 -8.41 17.86
N GLU A 293 -25.93 -7.47 18.04
CA GLU A 293 -26.80 -6.98 16.97
C GLU A 293 -26.04 -6.00 16.05
N VAL A 294 -26.11 -6.23 14.75
CA VAL A 294 -25.59 -5.32 13.74
C VAL A 294 -26.66 -5.02 12.69
N THR A 295 -26.83 -3.74 12.40
CA THR A 295 -27.68 -3.26 11.31
C THR A 295 -26.81 -2.70 10.19
N LEU A 296 -27.04 -3.15 8.96
CA LEU A 296 -26.31 -2.71 7.76
C LEU A 296 -27.25 -2.01 6.79
N ASP A 297 -26.75 -0.97 6.13
CA ASP A 297 -27.39 -0.37 4.95
C ASP A 297 -27.27 -1.31 3.75
N HIS A 298 -27.93 -0.97 2.64
CA HIS A 298 -27.79 -1.70 1.37
C HIS A 298 -26.38 -1.54 0.81
N PHE A 299 -25.82 -2.61 0.25
CA PHE A 299 -24.50 -2.60 -0.41
C PHE A 299 -24.45 -3.62 -1.55
N LYS A 300 -23.34 -3.65 -2.28
CA LYS A 300 -23.07 -4.72 -3.26
C LYS A 300 -21.77 -5.41 -2.91
N ILE A 301 -21.71 -6.72 -3.10
CA ILE A 301 -20.53 -7.53 -2.84
C ILE A 301 -20.10 -8.30 -4.08
N GLY A 302 -18.80 -8.49 -4.27
CA GLY A 302 -18.24 -9.30 -5.35
C GLY A 302 -18.81 -10.72 -5.34
N LYS A 303 -19.31 -11.18 -6.49
CA LYS A 303 -19.78 -12.55 -6.67
C LYS A 303 -18.69 -13.58 -6.39
N LEU A 304 -17.44 -13.24 -6.74
CA LEU A 304 -16.23 -14.02 -6.60
C LEU A 304 -15.21 -13.26 -5.77
N GLU A 305 -14.20 -13.98 -5.28
CA GLU A 305 -12.92 -13.40 -4.89
C GLU A 305 -12.33 -12.64 -6.09
N VAL A 306 -11.51 -11.61 -5.87
CA VAL A 306 -10.77 -10.95 -6.96
C VAL A 306 -9.85 -11.99 -7.60
N THR A 307 -10.05 -12.22 -8.90
CA THR A 307 -9.26 -13.19 -9.67
C THR A 307 -7.91 -12.62 -10.11
N GLN A 308 -6.97 -13.50 -10.41
CA GLN A 308 -5.67 -13.10 -10.98
C GLN A 308 -5.84 -12.38 -12.31
N ALA A 309 -6.83 -12.76 -13.15
CA ALA A 309 -7.16 -12.03 -14.38
C ALA A 309 -7.61 -10.60 -14.10
N LEU A 310 -8.49 -10.38 -13.10
CA LEU A 310 -8.95 -9.05 -12.76
C LEU A 310 -7.81 -8.21 -12.15
N TRP A 311 -6.98 -8.84 -11.33
CA TRP A 311 -5.79 -8.17 -10.77
C TRP A 311 -4.85 -7.71 -11.90
N GLU A 312 -4.50 -8.57 -12.83
CA GLU A 312 -3.63 -8.26 -13.97
C GLU A 312 -4.22 -7.13 -14.84
N ALA A 313 -5.53 -7.18 -15.11
CA ALA A 313 -6.23 -6.16 -15.88
C ALA A 313 -6.16 -4.76 -15.22
N VAL A 314 -6.04 -4.68 -13.89
CA VAL A 314 -5.98 -3.42 -13.15
C VAL A 314 -4.54 -3.00 -12.87
N MET A 315 -3.66 -3.93 -12.47
CA MET A 315 -2.31 -3.64 -11.97
C MET A 315 -1.20 -3.88 -13.02
N GLY A 316 -1.50 -4.59 -14.12
CA GLY A 316 -0.57 -4.89 -15.21
C GLY A 316 0.25 -6.16 -15.04
N GLU A 317 0.48 -6.63 -13.81
CA GLU A 317 1.24 -7.85 -13.51
C GLU A 317 0.66 -8.59 -12.30
N VAL A 318 0.90 -9.89 -12.24
CA VAL A 318 0.44 -10.76 -11.14
C VAL A 318 1.61 -11.07 -10.22
N PRO A 319 1.48 -10.93 -8.87
CA PRO A 319 2.53 -11.30 -7.93
C PRO A 319 3.01 -12.74 -8.09
N TYR A 320 4.29 -12.99 -7.81
CA TYR A 320 4.90 -14.32 -7.90
C TYR A 320 4.13 -15.37 -7.06
N GLY A 321 4.05 -16.61 -7.57
CA GLY A 321 3.42 -17.74 -6.88
C GLY A 321 1.91 -17.88 -7.16
N ASN A 322 1.33 -17.04 -8.01
CA ASN A 322 -0.03 -17.19 -8.50
C ASN A 322 -0.11 -18.25 -9.62
N GLN A 323 -1.31 -18.78 -9.90
CA GLN A 323 -1.48 -20.04 -10.62
C GLN A 323 -2.14 -19.92 -11.99
N GLY A 324 -2.93 -18.87 -12.21
CA GLY A 324 -3.62 -18.63 -13.48
C GLY A 324 -4.87 -17.75 -13.36
N PRO A 325 -5.45 -17.33 -14.49
CA PRO A 325 -6.44 -16.24 -14.54
C PRO A 325 -7.72 -16.50 -13.73
N GLU A 326 -8.15 -17.76 -13.59
CA GLU A 326 -9.38 -18.15 -12.89
C GLU A 326 -9.19 -18.39 -11.39
N TYR A 327 -7.97 -18.26 -10.88
CA TYR A 327 -7.68 -18.44 -9.46
C TYR A 327 -7.87 -17.12 -8.70
N PRO A 328 -8.19 -17.16 -7.40
CA PRO A 328 -8.17 -15.95 -6.60
C PRO A 328 -6.77 -15.36 -6.57
N ILE A 329 -6.68 -14.04 -6.51
CA ILE A 329 -5.39 -13.40 -6.26
C ILE A 329 -4.87 -13.81 -4.89
N GLY A 330 -3.61 -14.17 -4.81
CA GLY A 330 -2.89 -14.45 -3.57
C GLY A 330 -1.59 -13.66 -3.52
N ASN A 331 -0.83 -13.81 -2.44
CA ASN A 331 0.40 -13.05 -2.21
C ASN A 331 0.20 -11.53 -2.26
N VAL A 332 -0.93 -11.06 -1.78
CA VAL A 332 -1.28 -9.64 -1.68
C VAL A 332 -1.49 -9.26 -0.21
N SER A 333 -0.84 -8.19 0.20
CA SER A 333 -1.05 -7.56 1.50
C SER A 333 -2.38 -6.78 1.51
N TRP A 334 -2.82 -6.36 2.68
CA TRP A 334 -3.98 -5.47 2.81
C TRP A 334 -3.75 -4.15 2.07
N TYR A 335 -2.54 -3.64 2.09
CA TYR A 335 -2.16 -2.42 1.38
C TYR A 335 -2.14 -2.59 -0.14
N ASP A 336 -1.72 -3.75 -0.64
CA ASP A 336 -1.78 -4.07 -2.07
C ASP A 336 -3.24 -4.14 -2.54
N ALA A 337 -4.13 -4.72 -1.72
CA ALA A 337 -5.57 -4.69 -1.99
C ALA A 337 -6.12 -3.25 -2.04
N GLN A 338 -5.69 -2.35 -1.16
CA GLN A 338 -6.08 -0.93 -1.20
C GLN A 338 -5.51 -0.22 -2.44
N ALA A 339 -4.28 -0.54 -2.85
CA ALA A 339 -3.69 0.01 -4.08
C ALA A 339 -4.46 -0.44 -5.33
N PHE A 340 -4.80 -1.72 -5.41
CA PHE A 340 -5.67 -2.28 -6.46
C PHE A 340 -7.03 -1.57 -6.51
N ILE A 341 -7.69 -1.42 -5.37
CA ILE A 341 -9.01 -0.77 -5.27
C ILE A 341 -8.94 0.69 -5.75
N ARG A 342 -7.90 1.42 -5.37
CA ARG A 342 -7.70 2.79 -5.84
C ARG A 342 -7.57 2.84 -7.37
N GLN A 343 -6.75 1.96 -7.95
CA GLN A 343 -6.58 1.90 -9.40
C GLN A 343 -7.89 1.49 -10.10
N LEU A 344 -8.61 0.52 -9.57
CA LEU A 344 -9.92 0.11 -10.07
C LEU A 344 -10.92 1.27 -10.03
N ASN A 345 -10.94 2.04 -8.94
CA ASN A 345 -11.81 3.21 -8.79
C ASN A 345 -11.47 4.29 -9.83
N ALA A 346 -10.18 4.53 -10.08
CA ALA A 346 -9.74 5.47 -11.12
C ALA A 346 -10.17 5.04 -12.53
N LEU A 347 -10.13 3.72 -12.82
CA LEU A 347 -10.54 3.17 -14.12
C LEU A 347 -12.06 3.17 -14.32
N THR A 348 -12.84 3.01 -13.26
CA THR A 348 -14.30 2.80 -13.33
C THR A 348 -15.12 4.01 -12.93
N GLY A 349 -14.52 4.98 -12.24
CA GLY A 349 -15.23 6.12 -11.63
C GLY A 349 -16.15 5.73 -10.47
N ARG A 350 -15.97 4.53 -9.89
CA ARG A 350 -16.79 3.99 -8.79
C ARG A 350 -16.02 4.06 -7.46
N LYS A 351 -16.69 3.69 -6.35
CA LYS A 351 -16.13 3.67 -5.00
C LYS A 351 -16.01 2.25 -4.45
N PHE A 352 -15.38 1.37 -5.21
CA PHE A 352 -15.04 0.03 -4.71
C PHE A 352 -14.17 0.14 -3.45
N ARG A 353 -14.32 -0.82 -2.56
CA ARG A 353 -13.61 -0.94 -1.29
C ARG A 353 -13.52 -2.39 -0.85
N LEU A 354 -12.78 -2.67 0.22
CA LEU A 354 -12.91 -3.93 0.94
C LEU A 354 -14.27 -3.96 1.69
N PRO A 355 -14.87 -5.13 1.89
CA PRO A 355 -16.00 -5.27 2.79
C PRO A 355 -15.57 -4.95 4.22
N THR A 356 -16.47 -4.37 5.01
CA THR A 356 -16.31 -4.44 6.47
C THR A 356 -16.50 -5.88 6.92
N GLU A 357 -15.95 -6.22 8.09
CA GLU A 357 -16.12 -7.55 8.67
C GLU A 357 -17.61 -7.93 8.80
N ALA A 358 -18.43 -6.98 9.22
CA ALA A 358 -19.87 -7.17 9.36
C ALA A 358 -20.58 -7.38 8.02
N GLU A 359 -20.23 -6.62 6.98
CA GLU A 359 -20.76 -6.81 5.63
C GLU A 359 -20.38 -8.18 5.06
N TRP A 360 -19.12 -8.57 5.28
CA TRP A 360 -18.63 -9.88 4.85
C TRP A 360 -19.43 -11.01 5.51
N GLU A 361 -19.59 -10.98 6.86
CA GLU A 361 -20.32 -12.01 7.59
C GLU A 361 -21.81 -12.04 7.20
N TYR A 362 -22.44 -10.87 7.10
CA TYR A 362 -23.84 -10.78 6.70
C TYR A 362 -24.08 -11.37 5.29
N ALA A 363 -23.19 -11.05 4.35
CA ALA A 363 -23.26 -11.61 3.00
C ALA A 363 -22.97 -13.12 3.00
N ALA A 364 -21.99 -13.60 3.76
CA ALA A 364 -21.68 -15.03 3.88
C ALA A 364 -22.85 -15.85 4.44
N ARG A 365 -23.60 -15.26 5.39
CA ARG A 365 -24.83 -15.85 5.95
C ARG A 365 -26.02 -15.82 5.02
N GLY A 366 -25.92 -15.22 3.82
CA GLY A 366 -27.03 -15.10 2.87
C GLY A 366 -27.89 -13.84 3.03
N GLY A 367 -27.50 -12.87 3.86
CA GLY A 367 -28.24 -11.64 4.11
C GLY A 367 -29.65 -11.91 4.62
N LYS A 368 -30.66 -11.24 4.07
CA LYS A 368 -32.08 -11.50 4.38
C LYS A 368 -32.60 -12.87 3.94
N LYS A 369 -31.88 -13.57 3.07
CA LYS A 369 -32.22 -14.91 2.59
C LYS A 369 -31.60 -16.03 3.43
N THR A 370 -30.96 -15.68 4.54
CA THR A 370 -30.24 -16.64 5.38
C THR A 370 -31.10 -17.80 5.85
N HIS A 371 -30.52 -19.00 5.85
CA HIS A 371 -31.08 -20.19 6.49
C HIS A 371 -30.40 -20.49 7.84
N GLY A 372 -29.54 -19.60 8.32
CA GLY A 372 -28.82 -19.80 9.58
C GLY A 372 -27.72 -20.85 9.53
N TYR A 373 -27.16 -21.11 8.35
CA TYR A 373 -26.11 -22.10 8.15
C TYR A 373 -24.77 -21.70 8.77
N ILE A 374 -23.97 -22.72 9.09
CA ILE A 374 -22.64 -22.56 9.69
C ILE A 374 -21.60 -22.15 8.64
N TYR A 375 -21.75 -22.66 7.42
CA TYR A 375 -20.95 -22.32 6.25
C TYR A 375 -21.80 -21.55 5.24
N ALA A 376 -21.17 -20.83 4.35
CA ALA A 376 -21.89 -20.05 3.34
C ALA A 376 -22.67 -20.99 2.40
N GLY A 377 -23.99 -21.00 2.56
CA GLY A 377 -24.92 -21.82 1.77
C GLY A 377 -25.14 -23.25 2.27
N SER A 378 -24.56 -23.67 3.42
CA SER A 378 -24.78 -25.05 3.93
C SER A 378 -24.54 -25.18 5.44
N ALA A 379 -25.23 -26.13 6.06
CA ALA A 379 -24.93 -26.56 7.43
C ALA A 379 -23.64 -27.42 7.51
N TYR A 380 -23.15 -27.92 6.39
CA TYR A 380 -21.99 -28.81 6.30
C TYR A 380 -20.95 -28.21 5.34
N PRO A 381 -19.65 -28.43 5.57
CA PRO A 381 -18.60 -27.83 4.72
C PRO A 381 -18.51 -28.47 3.32
N GLN A 382 -18.98 -29.71 3.15
CA GLN A 382 -18.89 -30.43 1.89
C GLN A 382 -19.73 -29.76 0.80
N GLY A 383 -19.12 -29.53 -0.38
CA GLY A 383 -19.79 -28.94 -1.54
C GLY A 383 -19.93 -27.41 -1.53
N VAL A 384 -19.55 -26.75 -0.43
CA VAL A 384 -19.57 -25.28 -0.31
C VAL A 384 -18.23 -24.71 0.16
N ALA A 385 -17.38 -25.50 0.84
CA ALA A 385 -16.11 -25.04 1.39
C ALA A 385 -14.91 -25.73 0.75
N GLN A 386 -13.89 -24.96 0.43
CA GLN A 386 -12.59 -25.43 -0.08
C GLN A 386 -11.55 -25.37 1.03
N TYR A 387 -11.19 -26.50 1.63
CA TYR A 387 -10.32 -26.59 2.82
C TYR A 387 -9.50 -27.89 2.84
N GLY A 388 -8.45 -27.90 3.67
CA GLY A 388 -7.71 -29.11 4.02
C GLY A 388 -6.94 -29.74 2.86
N TYR A 389 -6.48 -28.96 1.88
CA TYR A 389 -5.65 -29.45 0.79
C TYR A 389 -4.18 -29.52 1.20
N ASP A 390 -3.56 -30.69 1.05
CA ASP A 390 -2.16 -30.93 1.43
C ASP A 390 -1.16 -30.06 0.66
N ASP A 391 -1.49 -29.68 -0.58
CA ASP A 391 -0.67 -28.82 -1.43
C ASP A 391 -0.78 -27.32 -1.09
N MET A 392 -1.70 -26.96 -0.16
CA MET A 392 -1.96 -25.58 0.29
C MET A 392 -2.18 -24.57 -0.84
N ARG A 393 -2.63 -25.04 -2.02
CA ARG A 393 -2.86 -24.18 -3.20
C ARG A 393 -4.34 -23.88 -3.36
N THR A 394 -4.67 -22.61 -3.61
CA THR A 394 -6.02 -22.20 -3.98
C THR A 394 -6.50 -22.94 -5.23
N ARG A 395 -7.78 -22.92 -5.48
CA ARG A 395 -8.44 -23.54 -6.64
C ARG A 395 -9.13 -22.46 -7.48
N PRO A 396 -9.45 -22.73 -8.75
CA PRO A 396 -10.29 -21.83 -9.53
C PRO A 396 -11.54 -21.43 -8.75
N VAL A 397 -11.91 -20.16 -8.84
CA VAL A 397 -13.10 -19.61 -8.19
C VAL A 397 -14.37 -20.27 -8.69
N SER A 398 -15.45 -20.22 -7.90
CA SER A 398 -16.77 -20.81 -8.21
C SER A 398 -16.80 -22.33 -8.46
N ARG A 399 -15.84 -23.04 -7.87
CA ARG A 399 -15.78 -24.50 -8.01
C ARG A 399 -16.90 -25.23 -7.29
N TYR A 400 -17.38 -24.69 -6.19
CA TYR A 400 -18.48 -25.26 -5.38
C TYR A 400 -19.74 -24.40 -5.47
N SER A 401 -20.80 -24.82 -4.78
CA SER A 401 -22.08 -24.10 -4.81
C SER A 401 -21.98 -22.73 -4.12
N PRO A 402 -22.68 -21.72 -4.65
CA PRO A 402 -22.76 -20.42 -4.01
C PRO A 402 -23.70 -20.47 -2.79
N ASN A 403 -23.67 -19.41 -1.99
CA ASN A 403 -24.66 -19.18 -0.95
C ASN A 403 -25.99 -18.63 -1.51
N GLU A 404 -26.90 -18.30 -0.63
CA GLU A 404 -28.28 -17.83 -0.95
C GLU A 404 -28.31 -16.50 -1.74
N LEU A 405 -27.23 -15.71 -1.71
CA LEU A 405 -27.05 -14.49 -2.50
C LEU A 405 -26.48 -14.75 -3.88
N GLY A 406 -25.95 -15.96 -4.12
CA GLY A 406 -25.19 -16.28 -5.33
C GLY A 406 -23.69 -15.96 -5.22
N ALA A 407 -23.18 -15.65 -4.02
CA ALA A 407 -21.77 -15.45 -3.76
C ALA A 407 -21.04 -16.79 -3.56
N TYR A 408 -19.93 -16.94 -4.27
CA TYR A 408 -19.08 -18.15 -4.23
C TYR A 408 -17.92 -17.98 -3.28
N ASP A 409 -17.37 -19.11 -2.83
CA ASP A 409 -16.10 -19.25 -2.09
C ASP A 409 -16.03 -18.46 -0.78
N MET A 410 -17.20 -18.10 -0.19
CA MET A 410 -17.23 -17.46 1.13
C MET A 410 -16.98 -18.43 2.30
N SER A 411 -16.62 -19.68 1.99
CA SER A 411 -16.12 -20.68 2.93
C SER A 411 -14.94 -21.39 2.29
N GLY A 412 -13.70 -21.09 2.72
CA GLY A 412 -12.46 -21.67 2.21
C GLY A 412 -11.91 -20.96 0.98
N ASN A 413 -11.14 -21.65 0.17
CA ASN A 413 -10.32 -21.20 -0.95
C ASN A 413 -9.21 -20.21 -0.51
N ALA A 414 -9.46 -18.92 -0.44
CA ALA A 414 -8.53 -17.96 0.13
C ALA A 414 -9.14 -17.22 1.32
N TRP A 415 -8.34 -16.91 2.33
CA TRP A 415 -8.69 -15.91 3.32
C TRP A 415 -8.94 -14.58 2.62
N GLU A 416 -9.94 -13.83 3.06
CA GLU A 416 -10.31 -12.56 2.45
C GLU A 416 -10.09 -11.39 3.40
N TRP A 417 -9.26 -10.42 2.98
CA TRP A 417 -9.07 -9.18 3.70
C TRP A 417 -10.38 -8.41 3.86
N CYS A 418 -10.63 -7.96 5.09
CA CYS A 418 -11.67 -6.98 5.41
C CYS A 418 -11.05 -5.61 5.69
N GLN A 419 -11.90 -4.57 5.66
CA GLN A 419 -11.48 -3.20 5.96
C GLN A 419 -11.03 -3.03 7.41
N ASP A 420 -11.65 -3.78 8.33
CA ASP A 420 -11.58 -3.60 9.76
C ASP A 420 -10.20 -3.94 10.34
N ARG A 421 -9.79 -3.19 11.36
CA ARG A 421 -8.76 -3.64 12.29
C ARG A 421 -9.34 -4.72 13.19
N MET A 422 -8.51 -5.71 13.53
CA MET A 422 -8.90 -6.75 14.47
C MET A 422 -9.01 -6.18 15.90
N GLY A 423 -10.13 -6.43 16.53
CA GLY A 423 -10.41 -6.03 17.92
C GLY A 423 -11.57 -6.82 18.50
N PRO A 424 -11.84 -6.69 19.81
CA PRO A 424 -12.97 -7.34 20.44
C PRO A 424 -14.30 -6.82 19.90
N TYR A 425 -15.29 -7.69 19.83
CA TYR A 425 -16.64 -7.28 19.50
C TYR A 425 -17.26 -6.43 20.63
N SER A 426 -18.11 -5.48 20.24
CA SER A 426 -18.93 -4.72 21.16
C SER A 426 -20.15 -5.54 21.58
N SER A 427 -20.55 -5.46 22.84
CA SER A 427 -21.85 -6.03 23.28
C SER A 427 -23.04 -5.11 22.97
N VAL A 428 -22.80 -3.91 22.45
CA VAL A 428 -23.82 -2.92 22.11
C VAL A 428 -24.18 -3.05 20.65
N ALA A 429 -25.48 -2.91 20.34
CA ALA A 429 -25.97 -2.87 18.96
C ALA A 429 -25.25 -1.80 18.13
N GLN A 430 -24.84 -2.15 16.91
CA GLN A 430 -24.07 -1.30 16.03
C GLN A 430 -24.76 -1.09 14.68
N ARG A 431 -24.52 0.05 14.08
CA ARG A 431 -24.93 0.32 12.70
C ARG A 431 -23.73 0.57 11.83
N ASP A 432 -23.66 -0.17 10.72
CA ASP A 432 -22.58 -0.07 9.73
C ASP A 432 -21.17 -0.04 10.35
N PRO A 433 -20.82 -0.97 11.26
CA PRO A 433 -19.52 -0.93 11.91
C PRO A 433 -18.37 -1.12 10.89
N ALA A 434 -17.22 -0.56 11.22
CA ALA A 434 -15.99 -0.66 10.44
C ALA A 434 -14.79 -1.08 11.31
N GLY A 435 -15.08 -1.71 12.45
CA GLY A 435 -14.06 -2.07 13.43
C GLY A 435 -13.53 -0.87 14.23
N PRO A 436 -12.61 -1.10 15.15
CA PRO A 436 -12.04 -0.04 15.97
C PRO A 436 -11.12 0.88 15.17
N ALA A 437 -11.04 2.14 15.60
CA ALA A 437 -10.11 3.11 14.99
C ALA A 437 -8.65 2.70 15.21
N SER A 438 -8.30 2.28 16.43
CA SER A 438 -7.05 1.60 16.80
C SER A 438 -7.31 0.70 18.00
N VAL A 439 -6.55 -0.38 18.14
CA VAL A 439 -6.69 -1.34 19.25
C VAL A 439 -5.43 -1.49 20.10
N ARG A 440 -4.32 -0.90 19.68
CA ARG A 440 -3.04 -1.05 20.38
C ARG A 440 -2.46 0.31 20.75
N GLU A 441 -2.05 0.40 22.00
CA GLU A 441 -1.22 1.48 22.51
C GLU A 441 0.26 1.14 22.16
N ASN A 442 1.05 2.17 21.82
CA ASN A 442 2.48 2.07 21.56
C ASN A 442 2.86 1.32 20.26
N ASP A 443 2.97 2.03 19.15
CA ASP A 443 3.72 1.69 17.91
C ASP A 443 3.60 0.26 17.35
N GLN A 444 2.62 -0.53 17.78
CA GLN A 444 2.35 -1.85 17.23
C GLN A 444 1.34 -1.77 16.08
N VAL A 445 1.63 -2.46 14.99
CA VAL A 445 0.73 -2.53 13.83
C VAL A 445 -0.55 -3.25 14.23
N ASP A 446 -1.68 -2.57 14.11
CA ASP A 446 -2.99 -3.20 14.27
C ASP A 446 -3.22 -4.22 13.14
N PRO A 447 -3.39 -5.51 13.45
CA PRO A 447 -3.71 -6.49 12.43
C PRO A 447 -5.07 -6.19 11.79
N ARG A 448 -5.22 -6.59 10.52
CA ARG A 448 -6.49 -6.50 9.80
C ARG A 448 -7.23 -7.83 9.88
N VAL A 449 -8.55 -7.72 9.90
CA VAL A 449 -9.43 -8.89 9.89
C VAL A 449 -9.35 -9.59 8.55
N MET A 450 -9.33 -10.93 8.61
CA MET A 450 -9.56 -11.80 7.46
C MET A 450 -10.72 -12.75 7.76
N ARG A 451 -11.45 -13.12 6.73
CA ARG A 451 -12.64 -13.98 6.85
C ARG A 451 -12.59 -15.15 5.84
N GLY A 452 -13.44 -16.16 6.06
CA GLY A 452 -13.67 -17.26 5.13
C GLY A 452 -12.85 -18.53 5.34
N GLY A 453 -11.68 -18.45 5.95
CA GLY A 453 -10.75 -19.57 5.95
C GLY A 453 -10.06 -19.75 4.60
N SER A 454 -9.34 -20.83 4.40
CA SER A 454 -8.66 -21.13 3.13
C SER A 454 -8.46 -22.63 2.90
N VAL A 455 -7.97 -22.98 1.72
CA VAL A 455 -7.56 -24.35 1.36
C VAL A 455 -6.56 -24.96 2.35
N ALA A 456 -5.76 -24.14 3.02
CA ALA A 456 -4.74 -24.56 3.98
C ALA A 456 -5.26 -24.68 5.42
N THR A 457 -6.56 -24.53 5.64
CA THR A 457 -7.17 -24.53 6.98
C THR A 457 -8.11 -25.73 7.18
N THR A 458 -8.45 -26.01 8.44
CA THR A 458 -9.46 -26.98 8.82
C THR A 458 -10.88 -26.43 8.60
N PRO A 459 -11.92 -27.26 8.46
CA PRO A 459 -13.26 -26.77 8.17
C PRO A 459 -13.83 -25.83 9.24
N ASP A 460 -13.45 -25.96 10.50
CA ASP A 460 -13.87 -25.06 11.59
C ASP A 460 -13.45 -23.59 11.33
N LYS A 461 -12.37 -23.38 10.56
CA LYS A 461 -11.91 -22.05 10.15
C LYS A 461 -12.70 -21.47 8.97
N CYS A 462 -13.47 -22.29 8.26
CA CYS A 462 -14.29 -21.86 7.13
C CYS A 462 -15.73 -21.50 7.53
N ARG A 463 -16.06 -21.52 8.83
CA ARG A 463 -17.37 -21.08 9.35
C ARG A 463 -17.58 -19.59 9.07
N VAL A 464 -18.81 -19.19 8.79
CA VAL A 464 -19.15 -17.78 8.48
C VAL A 464 -18.83 -16.82 9.63
N SER A 465 -18.84 -17.29 10.91
CA SER A 465 -18.48 -16.51 12.09
C SER A 465 -16.98 -16.48 12.39
N ASN A 466 -16.19 -17.42 11.84
CA ASN A 466 -14.77 -17.52 12.19
C ASN A 466 -14.00 -16.29 11.72
N ARG A 467 -13.15 -15.80 12.61
CA ARG A 467 -12.29 -14.65 12.40
C ARG A 467 -10.84 -15.07 12.24
N GLY A 468 -10.11 -14.41 11.37
CA GLY A 468 -8.67 -14.45 11.27
C GLY A 468 -8.08 -13.05 11.35
N GLU A 469 -6.82 -12.97 11.70
CA GLU A 469 -6.07 -11.71 11.69
C GLU A 469 -4.70 -11.89 11.06
N PHE A 470 -4.22 -10.85 10.40
CA PHE A 470 -2.86 -10.81 9.89
C PHE A 470 -2.34 -9.37 9.83
N ALA A 471 -1.02 -9.21 9.93
CA ALA A 471 -0.42 -7.90 9.80
C ALA A 471 -0.66 -7.33 8.38
N PRO A 472 -1.09 -6.06 8.24
CA PRO A 472 -1.53 -5.49 6.95
C PRO A 472 -0.44 -5.42 5.88
N SER A 473 0.83 -5.46 6.27
CA SER A 473 1.99 -5.49 5.34
C SER A 473 2.39 -6.90 4.90
N ARG A 474 1.82 -7.96 5.52
CA ARG A 474 2.18 -9.34 5.20
C ARG A 474 1.20 -9.95 4.21
N PHE A 475 1.66 -10.98 3.52
CA PHE A 475 0.88 -11.72 2.52
C PHE A 475 1.18 -13.22 2.55
N ARG A 476 0.30 -14.01 1.97
CA ARG A 476 0.45 -15.46 1.73
C ARG A 476 -0.26 -15.83 0.43
N THR A 477 0.13 -16.95 -0.18
CA THR A 477 -0.54 -17.49 -1.39
C THR A 477 -2.02 -17.78 -1.18
N THR A 478 -2.45 -17.96 0.07
CA THR A 478 -3.83 -18.28 0.48
C THR A 478 -4.55 -17.11 1.11
N ILE A 479 -4.10 -15.87 0.88
CA ILE A 479 -4.76 -14.64 1.31
C ILE A 479 -5.00 -13.76 0.10
N GLY A 480 -6.26 -13.46 -0.14
CA GLY A 480 -6.77 -12.58 -1.18
C GLY A 480 -7.83 -11.64 -0.63
N PHE A 481 -8.80 -11.25 -1.44
CA PHE A 481 -9.91 -10.38 -1.03
C PHE A 481 -11.06 -10.42 -2.05
N ARG A 482 -12.22 -9.92 -1.64
CA ARG A 482 -13.32 -9.57 -2.55
C ARG A 482 -13.68 -8.09 -2.45
N LEU A 483 -14.40 -7.61 -3.44
CA LEU A 483 -14.82 -6.21 -3.55
C LEU A 483 -16.18 -5.97 -2.90
N THR A 484 -16.40 -4.73 -2.48
CA THR A 484 -17.70 -4.19 -2.06
C THR A 484 -17.89 -2.78 -2.65
N LEU A 485 -19.16 -2.42 -2.89
CA LEU A 485 -19.61 -1.08 -3.27
C LEU A 485 -20.63 -0.56 -2.28
#